data_85188d3d6c941c42b13201560690572f
#
_entry.id   85188d3d6c941c42b13201560690572f
#
_cell.length_a   1.000
_cell.length_b   1.000
_cell.length_c   1.000
_cell.angle_alpha   90.00
_cell.angle_beta   90.00
_cell.angle_gamma   90.00
#
_symmetry.space_group_name_H-M   'P 1'
#
loop_
_entity.id
_entity.type
_entity.pdbx_description
1 polymer ?
#
loop_
_entity_poly.entity_id
_entity_poly.type
_entity_poly.pdbx_seq_one_letter_code
_entity_poly.pdbx_strand_id
1 'polypeptide(L)'
;TGFTPHLEIYSIDESFLKLDGFEKYDLAKYATKMRSRVLKWTGIPTCVGIAPTKALCKVANKIARSNLKQSKGICIIDSEENRIKALKWTKIGNVWGIGRRLKKRLLAKGCTTAWDFTQLPSDWVLKNLSVVLWRLQKDLQGISKIPIEGISSKKMIATTRSFEHAYEDLEDIKERVSTFAARGAEKLRKQQSSCHMLIVQLSSDRF
;
A
#
# COMPACT_ATOMS: atom_id res chain seq x y z
N THR A 1 -6.78 -8.50 -15.34
CA THR A 1 -6.86 -9.90 -14.86
C THR A 1 -6.35 -10.96 -15.85
N GLY A 2 -5.71 -10.61 -16.95
CA GLY A 2 -5.12 -11.59 -17.87
C GLY A 2 -3.83 -12.25 -17.35
N PHE A 3 -3.42 -12.02 -16.10
CA PHE A 3 -2.20 -12.58 -15.49
C PHE A 3 -2.48 -13.49 -14.31
N THR A 4 -3.52 -13.25 -13.53
CA THR A 4 -3.97 -14.09 -12.43
C THR A 4 -5.44 -13.81 -12.13
N PRO A 5 -6.21 -14.81 -11.68
CA PRO A 5 -7.59 -14.60 -11.22
C PRO A 5 -7.64 -13.85 -9.87
N HIS A 6 -6.57 -13.90 -9.08
CA HIS A 6 -6.53 -13.35 -7.73
C HIS A 6 -5.77 -12.04 -7.70
N LEU A 7 -6.53 -10.95 -7.74
CA LEU A 7 -6.04 -9.58 -7.78
C LEU A 7 -6.63 -8.78 -6.61
N GLU A 8 -5.80 -8.07 -5.88
CA GLU A 8 -6.19 -7.02 -4.95
C GLU A 8 -5.79 -5.66 -5.52
N ILE A 9 -6.74 -4.77 -5.74
CA ILE A 9 -6.50 -3.37 -6.07
C ILE A 9 -6.24 -2.64 -4.75
N TYR A 10 -4.95 -2.41 -4.45
CA TYR A 10 -4.53 -1.83 -3.18
C TYR A 10 -4.65 -0.29 -3.17
N SER A 11 -4.24 0.36 -4.25
CA SER A 11 -4.36 1.82 -4.43
C SER A 11 -4.61 2.19 -5.89
N ILE A 12 -4.58 3.48 -6.20
CA ILE A 12 -4.76 3.98 -7.57
C ILE A 12 -3.65 3.48 -8.54
N ASP A 13 -2.46 3.19 -8.00
CA ASP A 13 -1.24 2.86 -8.74
C ASP A 13 -0.58 1.55 -8.31
N GLU A 14 -1.18 0.83 -7.37
CA GLU A 14 -0.62 -0.41 -6.81
C GLU A 14 -1.65 -1.53 -6.71
N SER A 15 -1.21 -2.74 -7.06
CA SER A 15 -2.01 -3.96 -6.94
C SER A 15 -1.15 -5.12 -6.45
N PHE A 16 -1.76 -6.03 -5.70
CA PHE A 16 -1.17 -7.32 -5.38
C PHE A 16 -1.78 -8.42 -6.24
N LEU A 17 -0.93 -9.30 -6.74
CA LEU A 17 -1.31 -10.45 -7.55
C LEU A 17 -0.87 -11.71 -6.83
N LYS A 18 -1.77 -12.66 -6.67
CA LYS A 18 -1.43 -13.98 -6.13
C LYS A 18 -0.98 -14.87 -7.29
N LEU A 19 0.20 -15.49 -7.13
CA LEU A 19 0.83 -16.36 -8.12
C LEU A 19 0.95 -17.80 -7.63
N ASP A 20 0.04 -18.25 -6.77
CA ASP A 20 -0.04 -19.66 -6.38
C ASP A 20 -0.35 -20.51 -7.62
N GLY A 21 0.33 -21.63 -7.76
CA GLY A 21 0.22 -22.49 -8.94
C GLY A 21 1.11 -22.07 -10.12
N PHE A 22 1.94 -21.03 -9.93
CA PHE A 22 2.86 -20.55 -10.97
C PHE A 22 4.30 -21.05 -10.76
N GLU A 23 4.52 -22.07 -9.96
CA GLU A 23 5.85 -22.59 -9.59
C GLU A 23 6.64 -23.10 -10.81
N LYS A 24 5.92 -23.51 -11.87
CA LYS A 24 6.53 -23.97 -13.13
C LYS A 24 6.90 -22.83 -14.10
N TYR A 25 6.51 -21.60 -13.79
CA TYR A 25 6.79 -20.44 -14.65
C TYR A 25 8.10 -19.77 -14.26
N ASP A 26 8.84 -19.29 -15.25
CA ASP A 26 9.91 -18.31 -15.01
C ASP A 26 9.28 -16.99 -14.61
N LEU A 27 9.24 -16.71 -13.31
CA LEU A 27 8.59 -15.53 -12.74
C LEU A 27 9.25 -14.23 -13.21
N ALA A 28 10.56 -14.22 -13.53
CA ALA A 28 11.24 -13.04 -14.05
C ALA A 28 10.75 -12.70 -15.47
N LYS A 29 10.65 -13.70 -16.35
CA LYS A 29 10.07 -13.53 -17.68
C LYS A 29 8.60 -13.15 -17.61
N TYR A 30 7.86 -13.75 -16.68
CA TYR A 30 6.45 -13.45 -16.48
C TYR A 30 6.23 -11.99 -16.05
N ALA A 31 7.01 -11.51 -15.08
CA ALA A 31 6.99 -10.12 -14.63
C ALA A 31 7.38 -9.15 -15.75
N THR A 32 8.38 -9.51 -16.57
CA THR A 32 8.78 -8.72 -17.74
C THR A 32 7.62 -8.58 -18.73
N LYS A 33 6.94 -9.68 -19.05
CA LYS A 33 5.76 -9.70 -19.93
C LYS A 33 4.64 -8.82 -19.37
N MET A 34 4.40 -8.91 -18.06
CA MET A 34 3.39 -8.10 -17.36
C MET A 34 3.70 -6.61 -17.49
N ARG A 35 4.92 -6.19 -17.13
CA ARG A 35 5.38 -4.79 -17.24
C ARG A 35 5.27 -4.24 -18.66
N SER A 36 5.75 -4.99 -19.65
CA SER A 36 5.70 -4.60 -21.06
C SER A 36 4.26 -4.41 -21.54
N ARG A 37 3.33 -5.27 -21.10
CA ARG A 37 1.92 -5.16 -21.45
C ARG A 37 1.26 -3.95 -20.80
N VAL A 38 1.53 -3.69 -19.51
CA VAL A 38 1.02 -2.51 -18.81
C VAL A 38 1.52 -1.24 -19.50
N LEU A 39 2.83 -1.15 -19.75
CA LEU A 39 3.43 0.00 -20.45
C LEU A 39 2.80 0.21 -21.84
N LYS A 40 2.63 -0.86 -22.62
CA LYS A 40 2.02 -0.80 -23.95
C LYS A 40 0.57 -0.28 -23.91
N TRP A 41 -0.22 -0.67 -22.90
CA TRP A 41 -1.64 -0.32 -22.83
C TRP A 41 -1.91 1.04 -22.19
N THR A 42 -1.06 1.46 -21.25
CA THR A 42 -1.32 2.66 -20.42
C THR A 42 -0.29 3.78 -20.62
N GLY A 43 0.84 3.49 -21.25
CA GLY A 43 1.98 4.41 -21.30
C GLY A 43 2.72 4.55 -19.95
N ILE A 44 2.27 3.87 -18.89
CA ILE A 44 2.81 4.03 -17.54
C ILE A 44 3.87 2.95 -17.25
N PRO A 45 5.12 3.34 -16.96
CA PRO A 45 6.13 2.40 -16.54
C PRO A 45 5.87 1.91 -15.10
N THR A 46 5.93 0.60 -14.89
CA THR A 46 5.70 -0.03 -13.58
C THR A 46 6.91 -0.80 -13.10
N CYS A 47 6.97 -1.09 -11.80
CA CYS A 47 7.92 -2.03 -11.20
C CYS A 47 7.16 -3.22 -10.61
N VAL A 48 7.83 -4.38 -10.57
CA VAL A 48 7.27 -5.62 -10.01
C VAL A 48 8.20 -6.16 -8.92
N GLY A 49 7.65 -6.35 -7.73
CA GLY A 49 8.30 -7.05 -6.63
C GLY A 49 7.61 -8.39 -6.38
N ILE A 50 8.34 -9.49 -6.43
CA ILE A 50 7.83 -10.84 -6.17
C ILE A 50 8.44 -11.37 -4.89
N ALA A 51 7.61 -11.87 -3.97
CA ALA A 51 8.04 -12.42 -2.70
C ALA A 51 6.92 -13.26 -2.06
N PRO A 52 7.21 -14.07 -1.02
CA PRO A 52 6.23 -14.93 -0.37
C PRO A 52 5.11 -14.18 0.37
N THR A 53 5.29 -12.90 0.74
CA THR A 53 4.33 -12.12 1.52
C THR A 53 4.15 -10.71 0.96
N LYS A 54 3.02 -10.08 1.28
CA LYS A 54 2.72 -8.70 0.81
C LYS A 54 3.78 -7.68 1.26
N ALA A 55 4.23 -7.75 2.51
CA ALA A 55 5.25 -6.84 3.01
C ALA A 55 6.59 -7.02 2.28
N LEU A 56 6.99 -8.25 2.01
CA LEU A 56 8.21 -8.53 1.23
C LEU A 56 8.05 -8.13 -0.24
N CYS A 57 6.86 -8.28 -0.85
CA CYS A 57 6.59 -7.75 -2.19
C CYS A 57 6.80 -6.23 -2.26
N LYS A 58 6.38 -5.48 -1.23
CA LYS A 58 6.60 -4.03 -1.15
C LYS A 58 8.08 -3.69 -1.00
N VAL A 59 8.85 -4.48 -0.22
CA VAL A 59 10.32 -4.35 -0.14
C VAL A 59 10.97 -4.61 -1.49
N ALA A 60 10.62 -5.73 -2.15
CA ALA A 60 11.13 -6.08 -3.47
C ALA A 60 10.81 -5.00 -4.52
N ASN A 61 9.58 -4.50 -4.54
CA ASN A 61 9.17 -3.42 -5.45
C ASN A 61 10.00 -2.15 -5.23
N LYS A 62 10.26 -1.78 -3.97
CA LYS A 62 11.10 -0.64 -3.65
C LYS A 62 12.54 -0.81 -4.13
N ILE A 63 13.13 -1.99 -3.97
CA ILE A 63 14.46 -2.33 -4.49
C ILE A 63 14.45 -2.22 -6.02
N ALA A 64 13.45 -2.81 -6.68
CA ALA A 64 13.30 -2.74 -8.13
C ALA A 64 13.26 -1.29 -8.65
N ARG A 65 12.54 -0.40 -7.95
CA ARG A 65 12.40 1.03 -8.28
C ARG A 65 13.71 1.81 -8.05
N SER A 66 14.42 1.55 -6.96
CA SER A 66 15.62 2.32 -6.60
C SER A 66 16.83 1.98 -7.48
N ASN A 67 16.82 0.85 -8.16
CA ASN A 67 17.91 0.38 -9.01
C ASN A 67 17.44 -0.05 -10.40
N LEU A 68 16.70 0.82 -11.09
CA LEU A 68 16.04 0.52 -12.36
C LEU A 68 17.03 0.03 -13.45
N LYS A 69 18.26 0.54 -13.48
CA LYS A 69 19.26 0.15 -14.48
C LYS A 69 19.65 -1.32 -14.36
N GLN A 70 19.86 -1.81 -13.13
CA GLN A 70 20.27 -3.19 -12.87
C GLN A 70 19.06 -4.13 -12.78
N SER A 71 18.02 -3.74 -12.06
CA SER A 71 16.84 -4.57 -11.82
C SER A 71 15.92 -4.69 -13.04
N LYS A 72 16.06 -3.79 -14.01
CA LYS A 72 15.10 -3.62 -15.10
C LYS A 72 13.65 -3.48 -14.59
N GLY A 73 13.50 -2.96 -13.35
CA GLY A 73 12.23 -2.78 -12.67
C GLY A 73 11.60 -4.06 -12.11
N ILE A 74 12.37 -5.12 -11.90
CA ILE A 74 11.92 -6.38 -11.31
C ILE A 74 12.86 -6.77 -10.18
N CYS A 75 12.30 -7.21 -9.06
CA CYS A 75 13.06 -7.81 -7.97
C CYS A 75 12.28 -9.00 -7.41
N ILE A 76 12.99 -10.11 -7.21
CA ILE A 76 12.43 -11.34 -6.68
C ILE A 76 13.15 -11.68 -5.38
N ILE A 77 12.38 -11.93 -4.32
CA ILE A 77 12.85 -12.43 -3.03
C ILE A 77 12.31 -13.86 -2.90
N ASP A 78 13.10 -14.83 -3.30
CA ASP A 78 12.75 -16.25 -3.41
C ASP A 78 13.54 -17.14 -2.45
N SER A 79 14.51 -16.58 -1.74
CA SER A 79 15.35 -17.30 -0.79
C SER A 79 15.52 -16.52 0.50
N GLU A 80 15.90 -17.23 1.57
CA GLU A 80 16.19 -16.63 2.88
C GLU A 80 17.36 -15.65 2.78
N GLU A 81 18.39 -15.96 2.00
CA GLU A 81 19.52 -15.09 1.79
C GLU A 81 19.10 -13.76 1.13
N ASN A 82 18.30 -13.84 0.06
CA ASN A 82 17.75 -12.67 -0.63
C ASN A 82 16.84 -11.85 0.29
N ARG A 83 16.04 -12.52 1.14
CA ARG A 83 15.20 -11.86 2.13
C ARG A 83 16.04 -11.06 3.12
N ILE A 84 17.05 -11.67 3.72
CA ILE A 84 17.94 -11.00 4.68
C ILE A 84 18.66 -9.81 4.04
N LYS A 85 19.21 -9.96 2.83
CA LYS A 85 19.86 -8.87 2.09
C LYS A 85 18.88 -7.71 1.85
N ALA A 86 17.67 -8.01 1.38
CA ALA A 86 16.64 -7.01 1.12
C ALA A 86 16.20 -6.26 2.38
N LEU A 87 16.04 -6.96 3.50
CA LEU A 87 15.65 -6.38 4.78
C LEU A 87 16.76 -5.50 5.39
N LYS A 88 18.03 -5.91 5.31
CA LYS A 88 19.19 -5.11 5.75
C LYS A 88 19.36 -3.85 4.89
N TRP A 89 19.10 -3.92 3.60
CA TRP A 89 19.13 -2.77 2.71
C TRP A 89 17.99 -1.77 3.00
N THR A 90 16.84 -2.24 3.45
CA THR A 90 15.65 -1.42 3.64
C THR A 90 15.71 -0.66 4.97
N LYS A 91 15.89 0.67 4.92
CA LYS A 91 15.80 1.52 6.12
C LYS A 91 14.42 1.43 6.76
N ILE A 92 14.34 1.43 8.09
CA ILE A 92 13.09 1.24 8.84
C ILE A 92 11.97 2.19 8.43
N GLY A 93 12.27 3.45 8.17
CA GLY A 93 11.29 4.44 7.72
C GLY A 93 10.78 4.24 6.29
N ASN A 94 11.32 3.25 5.59
CA ASN A 94 10.93 2.88 4.24
C ASN A 94 10.08 1.60 4.20
N VAL A 95 9.86 0.99 5.35
CA VAL A 95 9.00 -0.19 5.47
C VAL A 95 7.54 0.24 5.36
N TRP A 96 6.77 -0.49 4.56
CA TRP A 96 5.33 -0.28 4.41
C TRP A 96 4.63 -0.32 5.78
N GLY A 97 3.74 0.63 6.04
CA GLY A 97 3.04 0.73 7.32
C GLY A 97 3.82 1.41 8.45
N ILE A 98 5.09 1.78 8.26
CA ILE A 98 5.88 2.52 9.26
C ILE A 98 5.93 4.01 8.90
N GLY A 99 5.01 4.78 9.51
CA GLY A 99 4.95 6.24 9.38
C GLY A 99 5.94 6.98 10.28
N ARG A 100 5.97 8.30 10.19
CA ARG A 100 6.92 9.19 10.90
C ARG A 100 7.02 8.92 12.41
N ARG A 101 5.88 8.76 13.11
CA ARG A 101 5.85 8.52 14.56
C ARG A 101 6.45 7.16 14.92
N LEU A 102 6.09 6.11 14.19
CA LEU A 102 6.61 4.76 14.40
C LEU A 102 8.09 4.68 14.07
N LYS A 103 8.54 5.31 12.97
CA LYS A 103 9.97 5.42 12.64
C LYS A 103 10.76 6.00 13.81
N LYS A 104 10.30 7.14 14.40
CA LYS A 104 11.01 7.77 15.55
C LYS A 104 11.12 6.81 16.73
N ARG A 105 10.04 6.09 17.08
CA ARG A 105 10.03 5.11 18.18
C ARG A 105 10.96 3.93 17.92
N LEU A 106 10.97 3.40 16.69
CA LEU A 106 11.82 2.26 16.33
C LEU A 106 13.30 2.65 16.28
N LEU A 107 13.64 3.82 15.76
CA LEU A 107 15.01 4.35 15.79
C LEU A 107 15.52 4.53 17.23
N ALA A 108 14.69 5.04 18.14
CA ALA A 108 15.05 5.14 19.56
C ALA A 108 15.29 3.78 20.24
N LYS A 109 14.78 2.69 19.63
CA LYS A 109 15.01 1.29 20.05
C LYS A 109 16.20 0.63 19.34
N GLY A 110 16.95 1.39 18.54
CA GLY A 110 18.08 0.86 17.76
C GLY A 110 17.69 0.17 16.45
N CYS A 111 16.41 0.16 16.08
CA CYS A 111 15.98 -0.43 14.82
C CYS A 111 16.18 0.56 13.68
N THR A 112 17.23 0.37 12.89
CA THR A 112 17.58 1.23 11.74
C THR A 112 17.10 0.67 10.43
N THR A 113 16.97 -0.65 10.33
CA THR A 113 16.59 -1.40 9.14
C THR A 113 15.31 -2.24 9.35
N ALA A 114 14.75 -2.73 8.26
CA ALA A 114 13.66 -3.71 8.31
C ALA A 114 14.13 -5.01 8.96
N TRP A 115 15.40 -5.38 8.78
CA TRP A 115 15.98 -6.54 9.44
C TRP A 115 15.96 -6.41 10.97
N ASP A 116 16.41 -5.28 11.51
CA ASP A 116 16.41 -5.04 12.96
C ASP A 116 14.99 -5.16 13.54
N PHE A 117 13.98 -4.67 12.80
CA PHE A 117 12.59 -4.79 13.21
C PHE A 117 12.13 -6.25 13.27
N THR A 118 12.60 -7.12 12.36
CA THR A 118 12.27 -8.55 12.41
C THR A 118 12.90 -9.28 13.59
N GLN A 119 13.96 -8.74 14.18
CA GLN A 119 14.67 -9.33 15.33
C GLN A 119 14.06 -8.91 16.69
N LEU A 120 13.14 -7.96 16.72
CA LEU A 120 12.45 -7.60 17.95
C LEU A 120 11.58 -8.77 18.45
N PRO A 121 11.51 -8.99 19.80
CA PRO A 121 10.61 -9.98 20.36
C PRO A 121 9.16 -9.71 19.93
N SER A 122 8.48 -10.72 19.40
CA SER A 122 7.10 -10.58 18.87
C SER A 122 6.12 -10.09 19.92
N ASP A 123 6.26 -10.55 21.18
CA ASP A 123 5.43 -10.12 22.30
C ASP A 123 5.63 -8.64 22.63
N TRP A 124 6.88 -8.17 22.54
CA TRP A 124 7.18 -6.76 22.70
C TRP A 124 6.50 -5.91 21.61
N VAL A 125 6.57 -6.35 20.35
CA VAL A 125 5.93 -5.68 19.22
C VAL A 125 4.41 -5.61 19.42
N LEU A 126 3.81 -6.73 19.83
CA LEU A 126 2.37 -6.82 20.07
C LEU A 126 1.93 -5.90 21.23
N LYS A 127 2.66 -5.92 22.36
CA LYS A 127 2.34 -5.15 23.57
C LYS A 127 2.58 -3.65 23.40
N ASN A 128 3.68 -3.27 22.73
CA ASN A 128 4.13 -1.87 22.72
C ASN A 128 3.78 -1.13 21.43
N LEU A 129 3.46 -1.83 20.35
CA LEU A 129 3.13 -1.19 19.07
C LEU A 129 1.67 -1.48 18.68
N SER A 130 1.41 -2.59 18.01
CA SER A 130 0.05 -3.03 17.68
C SER A 130 0.05 -4.41 17.02
N VAL A 131 -1.13 -5.05 16.96
CA VAL A 131 -1.33 -6.29 16.19
C VAL A 131 -1.04 -6.10 14.69
N VAL A 132 -1.28 -4.91 14.15
CA VAL A 132 -0.96 -4.59 12.74
C VAL A 132 0.54 -4.66 12.49
N LEU A 133 1.35 -4.08 13.39
CA LEU A 133 2.81 -4.14 13.29
C LEU A 133 3.37 -5.53 13.60
N TRP A 134 2.72 -6.29 14.45
CA TRP A 134 3.06 -7.70 14.65
C TRP A 134 2.83 -8.52 13.37
N ARG A 135 1.68 -8.33 12.68
CA ARG A 135 1.43 -8.97 11.38
C ARG A 135 2.46 -8.57 10.34
N LEU A 136 2.81 -7.29 10.30
CA LEU A 136 3.86 -6.78 9.42
C LEU A 136 5.22 -7.42 9.72
N GLN A 137 5.59 -7.56 11.00
CA GLN A 137 6.83 -8.24 11.41
C GLN A 137 6.83 -9.69 10.90
N LYS A 138 5.73 -10.41 11.08
CA LYS A 138 5.60 -11.80 10.58
C LYS A 138 5.71 -11.89 9.06
N ASP A 139 5.06 -10.99 8.35
CA ASP A 139 5.17 -10.91 6.89
C ASP A 139 6.63 -10.67 6.45
N LEU A 140 7.36 -9.77 7.11
CA LEU A 140 8.79 -9.53 6.83
C LEU A 140 9.67 -10.75 7.20
N GLN A 141 9.25 -11.57 8.17
CA GLN A 141 9.87 -12.85 8.49
C GLN A 141 9.55 -13.98 7.48
N GLY A 142 8.72 -13.69 6.46
CA GLY A 142 8.29 -14.68 5.47
C GLY A 142 7.04 -15.46 5.87
N ILE A 143 6.42 -15.13 7.00
CA ILE A 143 5.21 -15.79 7.53
C ILE A 143 4.00 -14.92 7.18
N SER A 144 3.22 -15.30 6.17
CA SER A 144 2.06 -14.54 5.70
C SER A 144 1.00 -14.38 6.79
N LYS A 145 0.77 -13.14 7.22
CA LYS A 145 -0.28 -12.73 8.18
C LYS A 145 -1.14 -11.59 7.64
N ILE A 146 -0.81 -11.06 6.47
CA ILE A 146 -1.58 -10.04 5.77
C ILE A 146 -2.12 -10.68 4.49
N PRO A 147 -3.38 -11.16 4.49
CA PRO A 147 -3.95 -11.85 3.34
C PRO A 147 -4.15 -10.89 2.15
N ILE A 148 -4.29 -11.45 0.96
CA ILE A 148 -4.82 -10.73 -0.19
C ILE A 148 -6.32 -10.52 0.02
N GLU A 149 -6.75 -9.27 -0.01
CA GLU A 149 -8.15 -8.89 0.20
C GLU A 149 -8.88 -8.82 -1.15
N GLY A 150 -10.07 -9.39 -1.20
CA GLY A 150 -10.98 -9.21 -2.32
C GLY A 150 -11.55 -7.78 -2.36
N ILE A 151 -12.20 -7.44 -3.47
CA ILE A 151 -12.92 -6.17 -3.60
C ILE A 151 -14.07 -6.17 -2.59
N SER A 152 -13.97 -5.31 -1.58
CA SER A 152 -15.03 -5.12 -0.58
C SER A 152 -15.66 -3.74 -0.72
N SER A 153 -16.93 -3.63 -0.32
CA SER A 153 -17.64 -2.36 -0.23
C SER A 153 -16.94 -1.40 0.73
N LYS A 154 -16.85 -0.13 0.35
CA LYS A 154 -16.23 0.89 1.21
C LYS A 154 -17.11 1.15 2.43
N LYS A 155 -16.51 1.06 3.62
CA LYS A 155 -17.18 1.38 4.89
C LYS A 155 -17.41 2.89 5.08
N MET A 156 -16.60 3.72 4.40
CA MET A 156 -16.70 5.16 4.45
C MET A 156 -16.55 5.72 3.03
N ILE A 157 -17.41 6.64 2.66
CA ILE A 157 -17.37 7.38 1.40
C ILE A 157 -17.12 8.84 1.73
N ALA A 158 -16.14 9.44 1.06
CA ALA A 158 -15.82 10.84 1.24
C ALA A 158 -15.76 11.58 -0.11
N THR A 159 -16.09 12.86 -0.08
CA THR A 159 -15.83 13.82 -1.14
C THR A 159 -15.11 15.00 -0.51
N THR A 160 -13.87 15.22 -0.89
CA THR A 160 -13.02 16.27 -0.31
C THR A 160 -12.40 17.11 -1.43
N ARG A 161 -12.25 18.40 -1.18
CA ARG A 161 -11.57 19.33 -2.08
C ARG A 161 -10.85 20.40 -1.26
N SER A 162 -9.66 20.76 -1.71
CA SER A 162 -9.05 22.06 -1.36
C SER A 162 -9.57 23.09 -2.36
N PHE A 163 -9.96 24.25 -1.88
CA PHE A 163 -10.39 25.35 -2.71
C PHE A 163 -9.18 26.14 -3.22
N GLU A 164 -9.32 26.81 -4.36
CA GLU A 164 -8.27 27.63 -4.95
C GLU A 164 -8.05 28.93 -4.17
N HIS A 165 -9.11 29.44 -3.52
CA HIS A 165 -9.13 30.60 -2.62
C HIS A 165 -10.11 30.37 -1.49
N ALA A 166 -10.03 31.17 -0.44
CA ALA A 166 -10.99 31.16 0.66
C ALA A 166 -12.35 31.68 0.18
N TYR A 167 -13.42 31.06 0.64
CA TYR A 167 -14.79 31.52 0.45
C TYR A 167 -15.29 32.16 1.74
N GLU A 168 -15.79 33.37 1.66
CA GLU A 168 -16.34 34.14 2.80
C GLU A 168 -17.86 34.17 2.77
N ASP A 169 -18.47 34.07 1.59
CA ASP A 169 -19.91 34.04 1.42
C ASP A 169 -20.52 32.71 1.81
N LEU A 170 -21.58 32.75 2.62
CA LEU A 170 -22.26 31.57 3.11
C LEU A 170 -22.99 30.80 1.99
N GLU A 171 -23.52 31.50 0.99
CA GLU A 171 -24.25 30.85 -0.11
C GLU A 171 -23.29 30.11 -1.03
N ASP A 172 -22.11 30.60 -1.29
CA ASP A 172 -21.03 29.92 -2.02
C ASP A 172 -20.62 28.64 -1.29
N ILE A 173 -20.47 28.70 0.04
CA ILE A 173 -20.13 27.54 0.86
C ILE A 173 -21.24 26.49 0.81
N LYS A 174 -22.51 26.90 0.92
CA LYS A 174 -23.68 26.01 0.83
C LYS A 174 -23.75 25.30 -0.52
N GLU A 175 -23.53 26.01 -1.63
CA GLU A 175 -23.49 25.44 -2.97
C GLU A 175 -22.42 24.35 -3.08
N ARG A 176 -21.21 24.61 -2.57
CA ARG A 176 -20.12 23.63 -2.55
C ARG A 176 -20.46 22.39 -1.73
N VAL A 177 -21.01 22.59 -0.53
CA VAL A 177 -21.45 21.48 0.33
C VAL A 177 -22.53 20.65 -0.35
N SER A 178 -23.53 21.29 -0.98
CA SER A 178 -24.59 20.61 -1.73
C SER A 178 -24.03 19.78 -2.89
N THR A 179 -23.08 20.32 -3.64
CA THR A 179 -22.39 19.62 -4.74
C THR A 179 -21.63 18.40 -4.21
N PHE A 180 -20.95 18.51 -3.07
CA PHE A 180 -20.21 17.39 -2.47
C PHE A 180 -21.13 16.33 -1.89
N ALA A 181 -22.24 16.74 -1.28
CA ALA A 181 -23.28 15.82 -0.79
C ALA A 181 -23.89 15.02 -1.95
N ALA A 182 -24.25 15.68 -3.06
CA ALA A 182 -24.77 15.02 -4.26
C ALA A 182 -23.78 13.99 -4.82
N ARG A 183 -22.49 14.32 -4.93
CA ARG A 183 -21.44 13.39 -5.36
C ARG A 183 -21.21 12.23 -4.36
N GLY A 184 -21.34 12.50 -3.05
CA GLY A 184 -21.30 11.47 -2.01
C GLY A 184 -22.46 10.49 -2.15
N ALA A 185 -23.67 11.01 -2.33
CA ALA A 185 -24.88 10.23 -2.54
C ALA A 185 -24.82 9.38 -3.84
N GLU A 186 -24.23 9.91 -4.93
CA GLU A 186 -23.99 9.16 -6.14
C GLU A 186 -23.09 7.93 -5.91
N LYS A 187 -21.99 8.11 -5.16
CA LYS A 187 -21.08 7.02 -4.79
C LYS A 187 -21.77 5.96 -3.94
N LEU A 188 -22.63 6.38 -2.99
CA LEU A 188 -23.45 5.46 -2.16
C LEU A 188 -24.39 4.63 -3.04
N ARG A 189 -25.13 5.27 -3.95
CA ARG A 189 -26.03 4.58 -4.90
C ARG A 189 -25.27 3.60 -5.78
N LYS A 190 -24.11 3.98 -6.32
CA LYS A 190 -23.26 3.08 -7.11
C LYS A 190 -22.81 1.84 -6.34
N GLN A 191 -22.62 1.97 -5.04
CA GLN A 191 -22.27 0.88 -4.14
C GLN A 191 -23.49 0.11 -3.60
N GLN A 192 -24.71 0.56 -3.88
CA GLN A 192 -25.97 0.01 -3.33
C GLN A 192 -25.99 0.01 -1.80
N SER A 193 -25.51 1.10 -1.20
CA SER A 193 -25.44 1.25 0.25
C SER A 193 -26.10 2.55 0.72
N SER A 194 -26.47 2.57 2.01
CA SER A 194 -26.99 3.75 2.72
C SER A 194 -25.96 4.18 3.78
N CYS A 195 -26.08 5.42 4.26
CA CYS A 195 -25.30 5.90 5.38
C CYS A 195 -26.18 6.15 6.60
N HIS A 196 -25.64 5.89 7.80
CA HIS A 196 -26.26 6.22 9.09
C HIS A 196 -25.73 7.55 9.63
N MET A 197 -24.58 8.02 9.13
CA MET A 197 -23.96 9.25 9.59
C MET A 197 -23.44 10.04 8.39
N LEU A 198 -23.70 11.34 8.39
CA LEU A 198 -23.14 12.31 7.46
C LEU A 198 -22.35 13.35 8.24
N ILE A 199 -21.11 13.57 7.84
CA ILE A 199 -20.24 14.57 8.45
C ILE A 199 -19.87 15.59 7.37
N VAL A 200 -20.11 16.86 7.66
CA VAL A 200 -19.60 18.00 6.87
C VAL A 200 -18.47 18.63 7.66
N GLN A 201 -17.32 18.75 7.06
CA GLN A 201 -16.16 19.40 7.66
C GLN A 201 -15.70 20.55 6.77
N LEU A 202 -15.64 21.75 7.36
CA LEU A 202 -15.05 22.93 6.76
C LEU A 202 -13.79 23.29 7.55
N SER A 203 -12.76 23.71 6.86
CA SER A 203 -11.52 24.18 7.47
C SER A 203 -11.17 25.51 6.85
N SER A 204 -11.01 26.54 7.69
CA SER A 204 -10.38 27.82 7.29
C SER A 204 -8.87 27.61 7.15
N ASP A 205 -8.19 28.59 6.57
CA ASP A 205 -6.74 28.62 6.58
C ASP A 205 -6.20 28.59 8.00
N ARG A 206 -5.08 27.87 8.15
CA ARG A 206 -4.42 27.77 9.46
C ARG A 206 -3.73 29.09 9.77
N PHE A 207 -4.33 29.87 10.51
CA PHE A 207 -3.75 30.81 11.47
C PHE A 207 -4.65 31.00 12.62
#